data_4f946d5567e72f2f13c1daadd437c8f0
#
_entry.id   4f946d5567e72f2f13c1daadd437c8f0
#
_cell.length_a   1.000
_cell.length_b   1.000
_cell.length_c   1.000
_cell.angle_alpha   90.00
_cell.angle_beta   90.00
_cell.angle_gamma   90.00
#
_symmetry.space_group_name_H-M   'P 1'
#
loop_
_entity.id
_entity.type
_entity.pdbx_description
1 polymer ?
#
loop_
_entity_poly.entity_id
_entity_poly.type
_entity_poly.pdbx_seq_one_letter_code
_entity_poly.pdbx_strand_id
1 'polypeptide(L)'
;MDKKSALQLLRDKTKETMVSALGIEITDFGEKYICGKMPVDHRTKQPFGLLHGGASVAFAETLGSVAAGNQVDLEKYSVVGIEINASHLRSVTDGWVHGKATPTKIGRMIQVWDIDIKDDNDRPVCKSRLTLAVIKRNDQ
;
A
#
# COMPACT_ATOMS: atom_id res chain seq x y z
N MET A 1 -10.35 -6.31 -19.12
CA MET A 1 -10.65 -5.02 -18.42
C MET A 1 -9.44 -4.10 -18.59
N ASP A 2 -9.66 -2.87 -19.02
CA ASP A 2 -8.56 -1.91 -19.13
C ASP A 2 -8.10 -1.41 -17.75
N LYS A 3 -6.95 -0.76 -17.73
CA LYS A 3 -6.35 -0.27 -16.48
C LYS A 3 -7.24 0.74 -15.76
N LYS A 4 -7.86 1.64 -16.50
CA LYS A 4 -8.75 2.67 -15.94
C LYS A 4 -9.94 2.05 -15.22
N SER A 5 -10.57 1.06 -15.84
CA SER A 5 -11.70 0.33 -15.25
C SER A 5 -11.30 -0.48 -14.03
N ALA A 6 -10.11 -1.11 -14.07
CA ALA A 6 -9.58 -1.85 -12.93
C ALA A 6 -9.29 -0.93 -11.74
N LEU A 7 -8.72 0.26 -11.98
CA LEU A 7 -8.47 1.25 -10.93
C LEU A 7 -9.78 1.76 -10.31
N GLN A 8 -10.82 1.97 -11.14
CA GLN A 8 -12.13 2.39 -10.63
C GLN A 8 -12.75 1.31 -9.76
N LEU A 9 -12.62 0.05 -10.15
CA LEU A 9 -13.12 -1.08 -9.35
C LEU A 9 -12.43 -1.14 -7.98
N LEU A 10 -11.13 -0.92 -7.94
CA LEU A 10 -10.38 -0.84 -6.68
C LEU A 10 -10.91 0.30 -5.79
N ARG A 11 -11.15 1.47 -6.34
CA ARG A 11 -11.74 2.59 -5.60
C ARG A 11 -13.08 2.23 -5.02
N ASP A 12 -13.93 1.57 -5.80
CA ASP A 12 -15.27 1.18 -5.36
C ASP A 12 -15.21 0.18 -4.21
N LYS A 13 -14.26 -0.75 -4.25
CA LYS A 13 -14.07 -1.75 -3.21
C LYS A 13 -13.52 -1.18 -1.90
N THR A 14 -12.83 -0.04 -1.96
CA THR A 14 -12.21 0.56 -0.77
C THR A 14 -13.09 1.61 -0.10
N LYS A 15 -14.26 1.92 -0.65
CA LYS A 15 -15.22 2.84 -0.03
C LYS A 15 -15.61 2.34 1.36
N GLU A 16 -15.77 3.29 2.30
CA GLU A 16 -16.15 3.00 3.68
C GLU A 16 -15.15 2.09 4.42
N THR A 17 -13.88 2.16 4.01
CA THR A 17 -12.80 1.47 4.68
C THR A 17 -11.73 2.47 5.12
N MET A 18 -10.76 1.99 5.89
CA MET A 18 -9.61 2.82 6.31
C MET A 18 -8.84 3.38 5.10
N VAL A 19 -8.81 2.66 3.98
CA VAL A 19 -8.13 3.10 2.75
C VAL A 19 -8.73 4.42 2.27
N SER A 20 -10.04 4.49 2.13
CA SER A 20 -10.71 5.73 1.71
C SER A 20 -10.68 6.79 2.80
N ALA A 21 -10.77 6.40 4.08
CA ALA A 21 -10.71 7.33 5.20
C ALA A 21 -9.40 8.12 5.23
N LEU A 22 -8.28 7.49 4.88
CA LEU A 22 -6.97 8.14 4.80
C LEU A 22 -6.72 8.81 3.44
N GLY A 23 -7.65 8.67 2.50
CA GLY A 23 -7.51 9.25 1.16
C GLY A 23 -6.51 8.53 0.27
N ILE A 24 -6.19 7.28 0.58
CA ILE A 24 -5.26 6.47 -0.20
C ILE A 24 -5.89 6.11 -1.55
N GLU A 25 -5.14 6.35 -2.63
CA GLU A 25 -5.57 6.02 -3.99
C GLU A 25 -4.50 5.17 -4.67
N ILE A 26 -4.92 4.08 -5.31
CA ILE A 26 -4.06 3.32 -6.20
C ILE A 26 -4.06 4.07 -7.55
N THR A 27 -2.90 4.44 -8.03
CA THR A 27 -2.75 5.28 -9.22
C THR A 27 -2.27 4.54 -10.46
N ASP A 28 -1.55 3.44 -10.25
CA ASP A 28 -1.02 2.65 -11.36
C ASP A 28 -0.70 1.24 -10.87
N PHE A 29 -0.64 0.30 -11.79
CA PHE A 29 -0.18 -1.05 -11.48
C PHE A 29 0.37 -1.71 -12.74
N GLY A 30 1.25 -2.68 -12.54
CA GLY A 30 1.74 -3.55 -13.58
C GLY A 30 1.72 -4.99 -13.08
N GLU A 31 2.36 -5.88 -13.81
CA GLU A 31 2.41 -7.30 -13.46
C GLU A 31 3.01 -7.52 -12.07
N LYS A 32 4.05 -6.75 -11.73
CA LYS A 32 4.79 -6.91 -10.47
C LYS A 32 5.05 -5.58 -9.75
N TYR A 33 4.10 -4.65 -9.82
CA TYR A 33 4.20 -3.42 -9.03
C TYR A 33 2.82 -2.80 -8.83
N ILE A 34 2.71 -2.01 -7.77
CA ILE A 34 1.56 -1.17 -7.48
C ILE A 34 2.09 0.22 -7.13
N CYS A 35 1.46 1.25 -7.67
CA CYS A 35 1.72 2.64 -7.29
C CYS A 35 0.47 3.24 -6.66
N GLY A 36 0.67 4.16 -5.73
CA GLY A 36 -0.42 4.87 -5.10
C GLY A 36 0.02 6.22 -4.57
N LYS A 37 -0.94 6.99 -4.06
CA LYS A 37 -0.69 8.25 -3.38
C LYS A 37 -1.61 8.41 -2.18
N MET A 38 -1.17 9.22 -1.22
CA MET A 38 -1.95 9.52 -0.01
C MET A 38 -1.76 11.00 0.32
N PRO A 39 -2.84 11.74 0.66
CA PRO A 39 -2.71 13.15 1.00
C PRO A 39 -2.04 13.34 2.36
N VAL A 40 -1.35 14.45 2.51
CA VAL A 40 -0.81 14.88 3.80
C VAL A 40 -1.67 16.05 4.28
N ASP A 41 -2.72 15.72 5.04
CA ASP A 41 -3.70 16.68 5.54
C ASP A 41 -4.23 16.22 6.91
N HIS A 42 -5.36 16.79 7.36
CA HIS A 42 -5.94 16.48 8.67
C HIS A 42 -6.19 14.98 8.91
N ARG A 43 -6.37 14.20 7.83
CA ARG A 43 -6.65 12.75 7.93
C ARG A 43 -5.40 11.93 8.27
N THR A 44 -4.22 12.49 7.99
CA THR A 44 -2.95 11.73 8.03
C THR A 44 -1.85 12.40 8.84
N LYS A 45 -2.13 13.56 9.45
CA LYS A 45 -1.15 14.28 10.28
C LYS A 45 -1.20 13.86 11.74
N GLN A 46 -0.07 13.99 12.40
CA GLN A 46 0.05 13.86 13.84
C GLN A 46 -0.03 15.24 14.52
N PRO A 47 -0.08 15.36 15.88
CA PRO A 47 -0.35 16.63 16.56
C PRO A 47 0.61 17.78 16.27
N PHE A 48 1.82 17.52 15.80
CA PHE A 48 2.78 18.59 15.45
C PHE A 48 2.65 19.07 14.00
N GLY A 49 1.60 18.61 13.28
CA GLY A 49 1.35 19.04 11.91
C GLY A 49 2.14 18.32 10.84
N LEU A 50 2.82 17.24 11.19
CA LEU A 50 3.61 16.43 10.26
C LEU A 50 2.86 15.15 9.90
N LEU A 51 3.18 14.58 8.75
CA LEU A 51 2.68 13.26 8.35
C LEU A 51 2.93 12.26 9.48
N HIS A 52 1.87 11.58 9.91
CA HIS A 52 1.94 10.56 10.94
C HIS A 52 2.66 9.32 10.40
N GLY A 53 3.65 8.82 11.14
CA GLY A 53 4.37 7.61 10.73
C GLY A 53 3.44 6.41 10.55
N GLY A 54 2.43 6.27 11.41
CA GLY A 54 1.42 5.22 11.28
C GLY A 54 0.61 5.32 9.99
N ALA A 55 0.35 6.54 9.50
CA ALA A 55 -0.32 6.73 8.22
C ALA A 55 0.56 6.24 7.06
N SER A 56 1.87 6.52 7.11
CA SER A 56 2.82 5.99 6.13
C SER A 56 2.83 4.46 6.13
N VAL A 57 2.80 3.83 7.31
CA VAL A 57 2.76 2.37 7.43
C VAL A 57 1.45 1.80 6.89
N ALA A 58 0.31 2.43 7.19
CA ALA A 58 -0.99 2.01 6.65
C ALA A 58 -1.01 2.11 5.12
N PHE A 59 -0.44 3.18 4.57
CA PHE A 59 -0.31 3.36 3.14
C PHE A 59 0.57 2.27 2.52
N ALA A 60 1.73 2.02 3.12
CA ALA A 60 2.66 0.97 2.66
C ALA A 60 2.00 -0.41 2.68
N GLU A 61 1.33 -0.76 3.77
CA GLU A 61 0.65 -2.06 3.90
C GLU A 61 -0.49 -2.20 2.88
N THR A 62 -1.22 -1.12 2.62
CA THR A 62 -2.27 -1.11 1.59
C THR A 62 -1.68 -1.44 0.22
N LEU A 63 -0.61 -0.77 -0.17
CA LEU A 63 0.05 -1.01 -1.46
C LEU A 63 0.58 -2.44 -1.57
N GLY A 64 1.28 -2.91 -0.54
CA GLY A 64 1.85 -4.25 -0.52
C GLY A 64 0.78 -5.34 -0.54
N SER A 65 -0.32 -5.14 0.17
CA SER A 65 -1.43 -6.11 0.20
C SER A 65 -2.14 -6.21 -1.14
N VAL A 66 -2.39 -5.09 -1.81
CA VAL A 66 -2.98 -5.07 -3.15
C VAL A 66 -2.03 -5.75 -4.14
N ALA A 67 -0.74 -5.42 -4.07
CA ALA A 67 0.28 -6.03 -4.92
C ALA A 67 0.32 -7.56 -4.75
N ALA A 68 0.32 -8.03 -3.50
CA ALA A 68 0.34 -9.47 -3.20
C ALA A 68 -0.93 -10.16 -3.69
N GLY A 69 -2.09 -9.53 -3.51
CA GLY A 69 -3.37 -10.07 -3.98
C GLY A 69 -3.41 -10.25 -5.50
N ASN A 70 -2.74 -9.35 -6.24
CA ASN A 70 -2.66 -9.45 -7.70
C ASN A 70 -1.81 -10.63 -8.18
N GLN A 71 -1.03 -11.27 -7.31
CA GLN A 71 -0.16 -12.38 -7.66
C GLN A 71 -0.83 -13.76 -7.49
N VAL A 72 -2.01 -13.79 -6.90
CA VAL A 72 -2.71 -15.05 -6.60
C VAL A 72 -4.13 -15.06 -7.15
N ASP A 73 -4.70 -16.24 -7.29
CA ASP A 73 -6.10 -16.41 -7.61
C ASP A 73 -6.92 -16.19 -6.34
N LEU A 74 -7.57 -15.03 -6.23
CA LEU A 74 -8.33 -14.63 -5.04
C LEU A 74 -9.59 -15.46 -4.80
N GLU A 75 -10.02 -16.27 -5.77
CA GLU A 75 -11.09 -17.24 -5.54
C GLU A 75 -10.61 -18.42 -4.72
N LYS A 76 -9.31 -18.76 -4.82
CA LYS A 76 -8.71 -19.92 -4.15
C LYS A 76 -7.88 -19.54 -2.94
N TYR A 77 -7.29 -18.35 -2.93
CA TYR A 77 -6.35 -17.92 -1.89
C TYR A 77 -6.71 -16.54 -1.36
N SER A 78 -6.25 -16.26 -0.16
CA SER A 78 -6.19 -14.90 0.36
C SER A 78 -4.76 -14.60 0.78
N VAL A 79 -4.44 -13.32 0.90
CA VAL A 79 -3.14 -12.88 1.40
C VAL A 79 -3.37 -12.09 2.69
N VAL A 80 -2.57 -12.38 3.70
CA VAL A 80 -2.66 -11.69 5.01
C VAL A 80 -1.29 -11.23 5.46
N GLY A 81 -1.21 -10.00 5.93
CA GLY A 81 0.04 -9.45 6.46
C GLY A 81 0.49 -10.19 7.71
N ILE A 82 1.77 -10.54 7.77
CA ILE A 82 2.39 -11.17 8.93
C ILE A 82 3.20 -10.15 9.70
N GLU A 83 3.97 -9.33 9.00
CA GLU A 83 4.88 -8.37 9.63
C GLU A 83 5.12 -7.22 8.68
N ILE A 84 5.19 -6.02 9.21
CA ILE A 84 5.59 -4.83 8.48
C ILE A 84 6.57 -4.04 9.32
N ASN A 85 7.60 -3.49 8.66
CA ASN A 85 8.51 -2.56 9.29
C ASN A 85 8.68 -1.34 8.41
N ALA A 86 9.14 -0.24 9.00
CA ALA A 86 9.29 1.00 8.27
C ALA A 86 10.40 1.85 8.89
N SER A 87 11.13 2.54 8.04
CA SER A 87 12.06 3.60 8.41
C SER A 87 11.51 4.92 7.89
N HIS A 88 11.28 5.89 8.78
CA HIS A 88 10.79 7.21 8.43
C HIS A 88 11.99 8.13 8.21
N LEU A 89 12.15 8.62 6.99
CA LEU A 89 13.37 9.27 6.54
C LEU A 89 13.25 10.79 6.44
N ARG A 90 12.02 11.31 6.32
CA ARG A 90 11.77 12.74 6.10
C ARG A 90 10.38 13.13 6.56
N SER A 91 10.26 14.28 7.21
CA SER A 91 8.97 14.86 7.58
C SER A 91 8.29 15.47 6.36
N VAL A 92 6.96 15.39 6.30
CA VAL A 92 6.15 16.03 5.26
C VAL A 92 5.04 16.83 5.95
N THR A 93 4.79 18.06 5.51
CA THR A 93 3.83 18.97 6.15
C THR A 93 2.57 19.21 5.33
N ASP A 94 2.60 18.97 4.02
CA ASP A 94 1.46 19.16 3.12
C ASP A 94 1.66 18.40 1.81
N GLY A 95 0.72 18.54 0.89
CA GLY A 95 0.78 17.92 -0.42
C GLY A 95 0.45 16.43 -0.36
N TRP A 96 1.22 15.65 -1.07
CA TRP A 96 1.01 14.21 -1.23
C TRP A 96 2.28 13.44 -0.98
N VAL A 97 2.11 12.17 -0.60
CA VAL A 97 3.18 11.18 -0.67
C VAL A 97 2.80 10.12 -1.71
N HIS A 98 3.81 9.62 -2.40
CA HIS A 98 3.68 8.71 -3.52
C HIS A 98 4.43 7.41 -3.20
N GLY A 99 3.73 6.29 -3.30
CA GLY A 99 4.31 5.01 -2.94
C GLY A 99 4.38 4.05 -4.11
N LYS A 100 5.34 3.16 -4.06
CA LYS A 100 5.48 2.07 -5.02
C LYS A 100 5.89 0.79 -4.29
N ALA A 101 5.11 -0.27 -4.49
CA ALA A 101 5.43 -1.60 -3.99
C ALA A 101 6.04 -2.43 -5.11
N THR A 102 7.19 -3.06 -4.82
CA THR A 102 7.88 -3.97 -5.72
C THR A 102 8.25 -5.25 -4.96
N PRO A 103 8.29 -6.42 -5.63
CA PRO A 103 8.51 -7.66 -4.91
C PRO A 103 9.96 -7.93 -4.59
N THR A 104 10.22 -8.39 -3.38
CA THR A 104 11.48 -9.04 -3.00
C THR A 104 11.34 -10.55 -3.22
N LYS A 105 10.16 -11.11 -2.88
CA LYS A 105 9.87 -12.54 -3.06
C LYS A 105 8.39 -12.74 -3.34
N ILE A 106 8.10 -13.51 -4.38
CA ILE A 106 6.75 -14.01 -4.65
C ILE A 106 6.82 -15.53 -4.53
N GLY A 107 6.66 -16.03 -3.31
CA GLY A 107 6.66 -17.47 -3.03
C GLY A 107 5.25 -18.03 -3.00
N ARG A 108 5.16 -19.35 -2.99
CA ARG A 108 3.88 -20.07 -2.93
C ARG A 108 3.15 -19.84 -1.61
N MET A 109 3.89 -19.74 -0.50
CA MET A 109 3.34 -19.62 0.85
C MET A 109 3.60 -18.25 1.47
N ILE A 110 4.65 -17.58 1.04
CA ILE A 110 5.11 -16.30 1.60
C ILE A 110 5.42 -15.35 0.45
N GLN A 111 4.98 -14.10 0.59
CA GLN A 111 5.41 -13.00 -0.27
C GLN A 111 6.06 -11.91 0.57
N VAL A 112 7.08 -11.27 0.03
CA VAL A 112 7.75 -10.13 0.65
C VAL A 112 7.80 -9.00 -0.38
N TRP A 113 7.30 -7.84 0.04
CA TRP A 113 7.22 -6.64 -0.81
C TRP A 113 7.96 -5.50 -0.16
N ASP A 114 8.72 -4.76 -0.96
CA ASP A 114 9.35 -3.50 -0.55
C ASP A 114 8.48 -2.35 -1.02
N ILE A 115 8.27 -1.35 -0.15
CA ILE A 115 7.50 -0.17 -0.47
C ILE A 115 8.35 1.06 -0.23
N ASP A 116 8.55 1.87 -1.27
CA ASP A 116 9.21 3.16 -1.21
C ASP A 116 8.15 4.25 -1.28
N ILE A 117 8.19 5.19 -0.32
CA ILE A 117 7.29 6.34 -0.27
C ILE A 117 8.13 7.59 -0.41
N LYS A 118 7.73 8.50 -1.31
CA LYS A 118 8.42 9.75 -1.62
C LYS A 118 7.46 10.93 -1.55
N ASP A 119 7.99 12.13 -1.34
CA ASP A 119 7.19 13.35 -1.34
C ASP A 119 6.99 13.88 -2.78
N ASP A 120 6.31 15.03 -2.90
CA ASP A 120 6.03 15.66 -4.21
C ASP A 120 7.30 16.08 -4.96
N ASN A 121 8.43 16.17 -4.27
CA ASN A 121 9.73 16.51 -4.86
C ASN A 121 10.61 15.27 -5.09
N ASP A 122 9.99 14.08 -5.04
CA ASP A 122 10.67 12.79 -5.28
C ASP A 122 11.75 12.47 -4.24
N ARG A 123 11.64 13.04 -3.03
CA ARG A 123 12.59 12.77 -1.93
C ARG A 123 12.07 11.60 -1.08
N PRO A 124 12.93 10.68 -0.65
CA PRO A 124 12.52 9.56 0.20
C PRO A 124 11.89 10.03 1.51
N VAL A 125 10.71 9.50 1.83
CA VAL A 125 9.96 9.81 3.06
C VAL A 125 9.91 8.59 3.96
N CYS A 126 9.70 7.41 3.40
CA CYS A 126 9.58 6.18 4.17
C CYS A 126 10.03 4.99 3.32
N LYS A 127 10.72 4.07 3.96
CA LYS A 127 11.09 2.78 3.36
C LYS A 127 10.51 1.69 4.22
N SER A 128 9.74 0.78 3.59
CA SER A 128 8.98 -0.24 4.30
C SER A 128 9.15 -1.60 3.65
N ARG A 129 8.96 -2.66 4.44
CA ARG A 129 8.91 -4.04 3.95
C ARG A 129 7.72 -4.73 4.59
N LEU A 130 6.92 -5.39 3.75
CA LEU A 130 5.74 -6.14 4.18
C LEU A 130 5.93 -7.61 3.84
N THR A 131 5.75 -8.47 4.84
CA THR A 131 5.73 -9.92 4.68
C THR A 131 4.29 -10.40 4.81
N LEU A 132 3.83 -11.23 3.87
CA LEU A 132 2.47 -11.75 3.85
C LEU A 132 2.47 -13.26 3.69
N ALA A 133 1.44 -13.89 4.27
CA ALA A 133 1.15 -15.31 4.05
C ALA A 133 0.11 -15.46 2.97
N VAL A 134 0.28 -16.49 2.14
CA VAL A 134 -0.71 -16.93 1.14
C VAL A 134 -1.46 -18.10 1.73
N ILE A 135 -2.77 -17.97 1.94
CA ILE A 135 -3.59 -18.94 2.65
C ILE A 135 -4.72 -19.44 1.75
N LYS A 136 -4.94 -20.75 1.71
CA LYS A 136 -6.09 -21.31 1.00
C LYS A 136 -7.39 -20.87 1.67
N ARG A 137 -8.36 -20.48 0.88
CA ARG A 137 -9.65 -20.00 1.41
C ARG A 137 -10.43 -21.02 2.18
N ASN A 138 -10.32 -22.31 1.82
CA ASN A 138 -11.03 -23.36 2.55
C ASN A 138 -10.54 -23.56 3.98
N ASP A 139 -9.38 -23.01 4.31
CA ASP A 139 -8.75 -23.14 5.63
C ASP A 139 -9.08 -21.95 6.53
N GLN A 140 -10.01 -21.10 6.10
CA GLN A 140 -10.39 -19.86 6.81
C GLN A 140 -11.71 -19.98 7.53
#